data_7430cae42ae1e2171a7263c89e1bcfb5
#
_entry.id   7430cae42ae1e2171a7263c89e1bcfb5
#
_cell.length_a   1.000
_cell.length_b   1.000
_cell.length_c   1.000
_cell.angle_alpha   90.00
_cell.angle_beta   90.00
_cell.angle_gamma   90.00
#
_symmetry.space_group_name_H-M   'P 1'
#
loop_
_entity.id
_entity.type
_entity.pdbx_description
1 polymer ?
#
loop_
_entity_poly.entity_id
_entity_poly.type
_entity_poly.pdbx_seq_one_letter_code
_entity_poly.pdbx_strand_id
1 'polypeptide(L)'
;MHRGVFAKLFVMMVLEFIVWGAWLPLIYYYLPSLNFTAGEQSWILNAFPVAAIVGMFFSNQFADRNFAAEKFLGFSHLIGGVAIGSLAFINSFWPFFLAMLIHCLLFVPTLSIVNSIAFAHLKDPKDFGRIRAGGTIGWVIASWPFTFILVDWDKVHAANPAGAIGWIKAILAAPLTGAALQSGIRWTYIVSGIASLTLAVFSLILPHTPANKAHSAEDKLAWLEALRMLKKPFILVLWLVTFVDTFVLFCYFNWAGTFLASKEVGIPGNLIMPVMSIGQIAEILTMTILGMTLKKLGWRMTMILGILGHVVRFAVFAFLPQATGLIVAVNILHGICYAFFFAAVYIFVDEYFPKDARSSGQGLFNVMILGLGVIAANSVGPLLLQNVFTTNGVTDYRGLFLIPGGAALLAAIALALFFHPPAAGERKEEEVLSPAATH
;
A
#
# COMPACT_ATOMS: atom_id res chain seq x y z
N MET A 1 -0.17 -23.23 18.55
CA MET A 1 0.36 -21.95 19.09
C MET A 1 -0.34 -21.63 20.39
N HIS A 2 0.39 -21.19 21.44
CA HIS A 2 -0.25 -20.70 22.67
C HIS A 2 -1.10 -19.46 22.35
N ARG A 3 -2.32 -19.38 22.91
CA ARG A 3 -3.24 -18.24 22.68
C ARG A 3 -2.58 -16.88 22.92
N GLY A 4 -1.68 -16.80 23.91
CA GLY A 4 -0.94 -15.57 24.24
C GLY A 4 0.05 -15.12 23.15
N VAL A 5 0.72 -16.05 22.46
CA VAL A 5 1.63 -15.71 21.34
C VAL A 5 0.83 -15.23 20.14
N PHE A 6 -0.29 -15.89 19.82
CA PHE A 6 -1.17 -15.45 18.74
C PHE A 6 -1.65 -14.02 18.96
N ALA A 7 -2.16 -13.71 20.16
CA ALA A 7 -2.65 -12.38 20.48
C ALA A 7 -1.54 -11.31 20.33
N LYS A 8 -0.32 -11.60 20.78
CA LYS A 8 0.80 -10.66 20.63
C LYS A 8 1.15 -10.41 19.16
N LEU A 9 1.21 -11.44 18.32
CA LEU A 9 1.49 -11.29 16.90
C LEU A 9 0.38 -10.58 16.16
N PHE A 10 -0.88 -10.83 16.52
CA PHE A 10 -2.03 -10.15 15.95
C PHE A 10 -2.02 -8.65 16.30
N VAL A 11 -1.80 -8.29 17.59
CA VAL A 11 -1.71 -6.89 18.03
C VAL A 11 -0.53 -6.17 17.38
N MET A 12 0.61 -6.85 17.22
CA MET A 12 1.76 -6.32 16.48
C MET A 12 1.35 -5.92 15.06
N MET A 13 0.65 -6.80 14.33
CA MET A 13 0.15 -6.48 12.98
C MET A 13 -0.86 -5.33 12.98
N VAL A 14 -1.76 -5.28 13.96
CA VAL A 14 -2.71 -4.17 14.09
C VAL A 14 -1.97 -2.84 14.26
N LEU A 15 -1.02 -2.77 15.18
CA LEU A 15 -0.26 -1.53 15.44
C LEU A 15 0.59 -1.11 14.25
N GLU A 16 1.27 -2.06 13.58
CA GLU A 16 2.09 -1.81 12.38
C GLU A 16 1.27 -1.11 11.29
N PHE A 17 0.07 -1.60 11.03
CA PHE A 17 -0.78 -1.06 9.98
C PHE A 17 -1.60 0.17 10.41
N ILE A 18 -1.78 0.41 11.71
CA ILE A 18 -2.28 1.71 12.20
C ILE A 18 -1.26 2.80 11.86
N VAL A 19 0.04 2.55 12.07
CA VAL A 19 1.10 3.52 11.74
C VAL A 19 0.99 3.99 10.30
N TRP A 20 0.79 3.08 9.37
CA TRP A 20 0.73 3.39 7.94
C TRP A 20 -0.63 3.95 7.52
N GLY A 21 -1.71 3.27 7.94
CA GLY A 21 -3.10 3.62 7.56
C GLY A 21 -3.58 4.96 8.10
N ALA A 22 -2.95 5.48 9.18
CA ALA A 22 -3.34 6.76 9.74
C ALA A 22 -3.03 7.94 8.82
N TRP A 23 -1.83 8.00 8.22
CA TRP A 23 -1.38 9.19 7.49
C TRP A 23 -1.48 9.06 5.97
N LEU A 24 -1.27 7.86 5.40
CA LEU A 24 -1.16 7.70 3.94
C LEU A 24 -2.38 8.18 3.15
N PRO A 25 -3.65 7.88 3.55
CA PRO A 25 -4.79 8.29 2.72
C PRO A 25 -4.97 9.80 2.58
N LEU A 26 -4.52 10.59 3.56
CA LEU A 26 -4.72 12.04 3.57
C LEU A 26 -3.46 12.85 3.24
N ILE A 27 -2.27 12.25 3.13
CA ILE A 27 -1.05 12.99 2.82
C ILE A 27 -1.15 13.72 1.47
N TYR A 28 -1.72 13.08 0.47
CA TYR A 28 -1.88 13.65 -0.87
C TYR A 28 -2.83 14.86 -0.90
N TYR A 29 -3.76 14.93 0.04
CA TYR A 29 -4.64 16.06 0.24
C TYR A 29 -3.98 17.13 1.14
N TYR A 30 -3.18 16.71 2.13
CA TYR A 30 -2.55 17.57 3.11
C TYR A 30 -1.39 18.40 2.54
N LEU A 31 -0.49 17.79 1.76
CA LEU A 31 0.69 18.47 1.24
C LEU A 31 0.35 19.72 0.38
N PRO A 32 -0.63 19.69 -0.53
CA PRO A 32 -1.07 20.90 -1.22
C PRO A 32 -1.58 22.00 -0.27
N SER A 33 -2.23 21.63 0.84
CA SER A 33 -2.75 22.58 1.83
C SER A 33 -1.66 23.34 2.61
N LEU A 34 -0.42 22.79 2.62
CA LEU A 34 0.77 23.44 3.18
C LEU A 34 1.47 24.38 2.18
N ASN A 35 0.88 24.58 0.98
CA ASN A 35 1.45 25.34 -0.12
C ASN A 35 2.79 24.78 -0.64
N PHE A 36 3.06 23.51 -0.47
CA PHE A 36 4.22 22.86 -1.08
C PHE A 36 4.02 22.76 -2.60
N THR A 37 5.07 23.10 -3.34
CA THR A 37 5.10 22.95 -4.80
C THR A 37 4.95 21.48 -5.21
N ALA A 38 4.52 21.22 -6.44
CA ALA A 38 4.40 19.85 -6.95
C ALA A 38 5.72 19.07 -6.85
N GLY A 39 6.87 19.74 -7.06
CA GLY A 39 8.20 19.13 -6.87
C GLY A 39 8.48 18.74 -5.41
N GLU A 40 8.20 19.63 -4.46
CA GLU A 40 8.37 19.37 -3.03
C GLU A 40 7.46 18.21 -2.57
N GLN A 41 6.22 18.17 -3.04
CA GLN A 41 5.31 17.06 -2.77
C GLN A 41 5.88 15.75 -3.30
N SER A 42 6.39 15.75 -4.54
CA SER A 42 7.02 14.58 -5.16
C SER A 42 8.20 14.07 -4.31
N TRP A 43 9.07 14.95 -3.80
CA TRP A 43 10.17 14.57 -2.92
C TRP A 43 9.67 13.90 -1.63
N ILE A 44 8.69 14.49 -0.96
CA ILE A 44 8.12 13.95 0.29
C ILE A 44 7.47 12.58 0.04
N LEU A 45 6.64 12.46 -1.00
CA LEU A 45 5.94 11.22 -1.34
C LEU A 45 6.91 10.11 -1.77
N ASN A 46 8.03 10.46 -2.37
CA ASN A 46 9.06 9.51 -2.78
C ASN A 46 9.95 9.02 -1.64
N ALA A 47 9.85 9.58 -0.43
CA ALA A 47 10.57 9.07 0.74
C ALA A 47 10.23 7.59 1.01
N PHE A 48 8.95 7.19 0.87
CA PHE A 48 8.52 5.80 1.09
C PHE A 48 9.10 4.82 0.04
N PRO A 49 8.93 5.01 -1.27
CA PRO A 49 9.47 4.06 -2.24
C PRO A 49 11.00 4.05 -2.30
N VAL A 50 11.67 5.17 -2.02
CA VAL A 50 13.13 5.20 -1.87
C VAL A 50 13.55 4.34 -0.68
N ALA A 51 12.88 4.49 0.47
CA ALA A 51 13.13 3.64 1.63
C ALA A 51 12.85 2.16 1.35
N ALA A 52 11.84 1.84 0.54
CA ALA A 52 11.55 0.46 0.14
C ALA A 52 12.68 -0.14 -0.70
N ILE A 53 13.21 0.59 -1.68
CA ILE A 53 14.35 0.15 -2.48
C ILE A 53 15.60 -0.03 -1.60
N VAL A 54 15.93 0.97 -0.78
CA VAL A 54 17.06 0.90 0.16
C VAL A 54 16.89 -0.27 1.12
N GLY A 55 15.68 -0.46 1.67
CA GLY A 55 15.36 -1.54 2.60
C GLY A 55 15.56 -2.92 2.00
N MET A 56 15.14 -3.12 0.75
CA MET A 56 15.31 -4.41 0.06
C MET A 56 16.77 -4.81 -0.13
N PHE A 57 17.64 -3.85 -0.43
CA PHE A 57 19.05 -4.15 -0.73
C PHE A 57 19.96 -4.11 0.50
N PHE A 58 19.66 -3.28 1.50
CA PHE A 58 20.58 -3.02 2.60
C PHE A 58 20.00 -3.34 3.97
N SER A 59 18.79 -2.90 4.25
CA SER A 59 18.24 -2.85 5.60
C SER A 59 17.76 -4.21 6.09
N ASN A 60 17.05 -4.98 5.26
CA ASN A 60 16.53 -6.30 5.66
C ASN A 60 17.68 -7.28 5.94
N GLN A 61 18.68 -7.34 5.06
CA GLN A 61 19.84 -8.20 5.25
C GLN A 61 20.67 -7.78 6.48
N PHE A 62 20.84 -6.47 6.70
CA PHE A 62 21.58 -5.95 7.84
C PHE A 62 20.84 -6.23 9.16
N ALA A 63 19.53 -6.01 9.19
CA ALA A 63 18.70 -6.23 10.37
C ALA A 63 18.67 -7.72 10.75
N ASP A 64 18.39 -8.59 9.79
CA ASP A 64 18.27 -10.03 10.01
C ASP A 64 19.57 -10.69 10.51
N ARG A 65 20.72 -10.13 10.13
CA ARG A 65 22.04 -10.70 10.51
C ARG A 65 22.55 -10.21 11.85
N ASN A 66 22.24 -8.97 12.23
CA ASN A 66 22.91 -8.34 13.37
C ASN A 66 22.02 -8.17 14.60
N PHE A 67 20.70 -8.19 14.43
CA PHE A 67 19.77 -7.89 15.51
C PHE A 67 18.68 -8.95 15.65
N ALA A 68 18.22 -9.16 16.88
CA ALA A 68 16.96 -9.86 17.09
C ALA A 68 15.82 -9.01 16.50
N ALA A 69 14.91 -9.66 15.76
CA ALA A 69 13.91 -8.98 14.95
C ALA A 69 13.00 -8.04 15.78
N GLU A 70 12.58 -8.47 16.98
CA GLU A 70 11.77 -7.65 17.89
C GLU A 70 12.52 -6.42 18.42
N LYS A 71 13.87 -6.51 18.56
CA LYS A 71 14.68 -5.37 19.02
C LYS A 71 14.84 -4.33 17.91
N PHE A 72 15.09 -4.79 16.68
CA PHE A 72 15.14 -3.91 15.52
C PHE A 72 13.78 -3.23 15.28
N LEU A 73 12.68 -3.98 15.40
CA LEU A 73 11.32 -3.44 15.33
C LEU A 73 11.12 -2.31 16.35
N GLY A 74 11.47 -2.57 17.64
CA GLY A 74 11.33 -1.58 18.71
C GLY A 74 12.14 -0.30 18.46
N PHE A 75 13.41 -0.44 18.07
CA PHE A 75 14.28 0.70 17.75
C PHE A 75 13.73 1.52 16.57
N SER A 76 13.34 0.85 15.50
CA SER A 76 12.81 1.50 14.30
C SER A 76 11.52 2.28 14.59
N HIS A 77 10.62 1.69 15.36
CA HIS A 77 9.37 2.35 15.75
C HIS A 77 9.56 3.47 16.79
N LEU A 78 10.57 3.39 17.64
CA LEU A 78 10.88 4.46 18.59
C LEU A 78 11.31 5.74 17.84
N ILE A 79 12.30 5.64 16.98
CA ILE A 79 12.82 6.80 16.25
C ILE A 79 11.87 7.21 15.13
N GLY A 80 11.39 6.25 14.33
CA GLY A 80 10.42 6.49 13.26
C GLY A 80 9.11 7.08 13.78
N GLY A 81 8.68 6.68 15.00
CA GLY A 81 7.48 7.19 15.66
C GLY A 81 7.61 8.66 16.07
N VAL A 82 8.76 9.05 16.62
CA VAL A 82 9.06 10.46 16.91
C VAL A 82 9.10 11.28 15.61
N ALA A 83 9.75 10.74 14.58
CA ALA A 83 9.85 11.42 13.29
C ALA A 83 8.48 11.66 12.65
N ILE A 84 7.61 10.62 12.55
CA ILE A 84 6.28 10.79 11.96
C ILE A 84 5.38 11.69 12.80
N GLY A 85 5.42 11.56 14.13
CA GLY A 85 4.64 12.41 15.04
C GLY A 85 5.04 13.88 14.97
N SER A 86 6.32 14.19 14.72
CA SER A 86 6.82 15.55 14.58
C SER A 86 6.24 16.29 13.37
N LEU A 87 5.82 15.56 12.31
CA LEU A 87 5.22 16.16 11.11
C LEU A 87 3.94 16.95 11.40
N ALA A 88 3.24 16.63 12.50
CA ALA A 88 2.07 17.39 12.93
C ALA A 88 2.39 18.86 13.24
N PHE A 89 3.64 19.19 13.52
CA PHE A 89 4.10 20.51 13.97
C PHE A 89 4.99 21.23 12.95
N ILE A 90 5.27 20.57 11.80
CA ILE A 90 6.18 21.07 10.76
C ILE A 90 5.40 21.56 9.55
N ASN A 91 5.64 22.80 9.12
CA ASN A 91 4.97 23.41 7.96
C ASN A 91 5.96 23.81 6.85
N SER A 92 7.26 23.58 7.01
CA SER A 92 8.30 23.91 6.04
C SER A 92 8.86 22.66 5.37
N PHE A 93 9.23 22.77 4.10
CA PHE A 93 9.58 21.63 3.26
C PHE A 93 10.75 20.79 3.81
N TRP A 94 11.91 21.37 4.04
CA TRP A 94 13.10 20.60 4.41
C TRP A 94 12.96 19.80 5.71
N PRO A 95 12.49 20.39 6.82
CA PRO A 95 12.25 19.61 8.03
C PRO A 95 11.18 18.55 7.86
N PHE A 96 10.11 18.83 7.08
CA PHE A 96 9.06 17.85 6.78
C PHE A 96 9.61 16.67 5.98
N PHE A 97 10.35 16.96 4.91
CA PHE A 97 10.97 15.93 4.08
C PHE A 97 11.95 15.07 4.86
N LEU A 98 12.83 15.68 5.67
CA LEU A 98 13.81 14.93 6.47
C LEU A 98 13.14 14.05 7.51
N ALA A 99 12.14 14.54 8.23
CA ALA A 99 11.38 13.76 9.20
C ALA A 99 10.62 12.59 8.52
N MET A 100 9.99 12.84 7.37
CA MET A 100 9.33 11.80 6.57
C MET A 100 10.33 10.76 6.07
N LEU A 101 11.49 11.18 5.59
CA LEU A 101 12.54 10.27 5.12
C LEU A 101 13.08 9.39 6.25
N ILE A 102 13.35 9.96 7.43
CA ILE A 102 13.77 9.20 8.62
C ILE A 102 12.70 8.18 9.00
N HIS A 103 11.42 8.62 9.06
CA HIS A 103 10.32 7.70 9.33
C HIS A 103 10.30 6.55 8.32
N CYS A 104 10.30 6.84 7.03
CA CYS A 104 10.21 5.83 5.99
C CYS A 104 11.40 4.86 5.99
N LEU A 105 12.62 5.34 6.14
CA LEU A 105 13.83 4.49 6.19
C LEU A 105 13.81 3.50 7.35
N LEU A 106 13.18 3.86 8.46
CA LEU A 106 13.04 2.99 9.63
C LEU A 106 11.77 2.13 9.59
N PHE A 107 10.65 2.68 9.12
CA PHE A 107 9.36 2.00 9.09
C PHE A 107 9.27 0.93 7.99
N VAL A 108 9.70 1.24 6.75
CA VAL A 108 9.47 0.34 5.61
C VAL A 108 10.10 -1.04 5.80
N PRO A 109 11.33 -1.18 6.33
CA PRO A 109 11.89 -2.49 6.65
C PRO A 109 11.06 -3.28 7.67
N THR A 110 10.37 -2.61 8.59
CA THR A 110 9.58 -3.30 9.63
C THR A 110 8.41 -4.08 9.05
N LEU A 111 7.89 -3.69 7.86
CA LEU A 111 6.84 -4.43 7.15
C LEU A 111 7.24 -5.90 6.83
N SER A 112 8.51 -6.15 6.53
CA SER A 112 9.02 -7.51 6.35
C SER A 112 9.37 -8.18 7.68
N ILE A 113 9.86 -7.42 8.65
CA ILE A 113 10.26 -7.92 9.96
C ILE A 113 9.06 -8.45 10.77
N VAL A 114 7.93 -7.76 10.77
CA VAL A 114 6.72 -8.26 11.43
C VAL A 114 6.23 -9.58 10.82
N ASN A 115 6.40 -9.75 9.51
CA ASN A 115 6.11 -11.02 8.84
C ASN A 115 7.10 -12.11 9.28
N SER A 116 8.42 -11.81 9.33
CA SER A 116 9.44 -12.73 9.82
C SER A 116 9.19 -13.17 11.25
N ILE A 117 8.89 -12.24 12.17
CA ILE A 117 8.51 -12.55 13.55
C ILE A 117 7.30 -13.47 13.58
N ALA A 118 6.26 -13.17 12.78
CA ALA A 118 5.07 -14.00 12.73
C ALA A 118 5.38 -15.42 12.26
N PHE A 119 6.11 -15.59 11.17
CA PHE A 119 6.47 -16.91 10.62
C PHE A 119 7.36 -17.72 11.57
N ALA A 120 8.32 -17.09 12.27
CA ALA A 120 9.20 -17.75 13.21
C ALA A 120 8.44 -18.41 14.38
N HIS A 121 7.26 -17.92 14.72
CA HIS A 121 6.47 -18.41 15.87
C HIS A 121 5.17 -19.14 15.48
N LEU A 122 4.91 -19.30 14.17
CA LEU A 122 3.82 -20.12 13.66
C LEU A 122 4.18 -21.60 13.63
N LYS A 123 3.27 -22.47 14.11
CA LYS A 123 3.39 -23.92 13.95
C LYS A 123 2.97 -24.38 12.54
N ASP A 124 1.94 -23.76 11.99
CA ASP A 124 1.44 -23.99 10.63
C ASP A 124 1.47 -22.65 9.88
N PRO A 125 2.22 -22.54 8.77
CA PRO A 125 2.24 -21.34 7.94
C PRO A 125 0.85 -20.89 7.44
N LYS A 126 -0.12 -21.82 7.37
CA LYS A 126 -1.51 -21.52 6.98
C LYS A 126 -2.22 -20.59 7.97
N ASP A 127 -1.78 -20.56 9.23
CA ASP A 127 -2.33 -19.66 10.25
C ASP A 127 -1.87 -18.20 10.06
N PHE A 128 -0.87 -17.94 9.20
CA PHE A 128 -0.37 -16.60 8.94
C PHE A 128 -1.47 -15.62 8.48
N GLY A 129 -2.38 -16.08 7.62
CA GLY A 129 -3.49 -15.26 7.15
C GLY A 129 -4.34 -14.67 8.27
N ARG A 130 -4.54 -15.43 9.35
CA ARG A 130 -5.31 -14.97 10.53
C ARG A 130 -4.57 -13.87 11.31
N ILE A 131 -3.24 -13.96 11.41
CA ILE A 131 -2.42 -12.92 12.03
C ILE A 131 -2.36 -11.70 11.11
N ARG A 132 -2.14 -11.91 9.81
CA ARG A 132 -2.05 -10.85 8.81
C ARG A 132 -3.35 -10.05 8.67
N ALA A 133 -4.52 -10.66 8.91
CA ALA A 133 -5.80 -9.96 8.98
C ALA A 133 -5.81 -8.82 10.03
N GLY A 134 -4.99 -8.92 11.09
CA GLY A 134 -4.74 -7.82 12.02
C GLY A 134 -4.27 -6.56 11.33
N GLY A 135 -3.48 -6.68 10.25
CA GLY A 135 -3.03 -5.53 9.48
C GLY A 135 -4.18 -4.76 8.80
N THR A 136 -5.10 -5.44 8.14
CA THR A 136 -6.27 -4.78 7.54
C THR A 136 -7.18 -4.17 8.60
N ILE A 137 -7.37 -4.85 9.74
CA ILE A 137 -8.11 -4.30 10.88
C ILE A 137 -7.42 -3.04 11.40
N GLY A 138 -6.09 -3.05 11.55
CA GLY A 138 -5.31 -1.88 11.95
C GLY A 138 -5.50 -0.70 11.01
N TRP A 139 -5.48 -0.95 9.69
CA TRP A 139 -5.74 0.08 8.68
C TRP A 139 -7.14 0.70 8.81
N VAL A 140 -8.17 -0.13 9.00
CA VAL A 140 -9.55 0.34 9.19
C VAL A 140 -9.70 1.13 10.49
N ILE A 141 -9.13 0.61 11.60
CA ILE A 141 -9.14 1.30 12.90
C ILE A 141 -8.43 2.65 12.81
N ALA A 142 -7.35 2.75 12.03
CA ALA A 142 -6.64 4.00 11.81
C ALA A 142 -7.48 5.04 11.06
N SER A 143 -8.31 4.60 10.11
CA SER A 143 -9.02 5.48 9.17
C SER A 143 -10.35 5.98 9.71
N TRP A 144 -11.16 5.13 10.33
CA TRP A 144 -12.56 5.44 10.69
C TRP A 144 -12.74 6.49 11.78
N PRO A 145 -11.89 6.60 12.82
CA PRO A 145 -12.03 7.66 13.83
C PRO A 145 -11.96 9.07 13.24
N PHE A 146 -11.28 9.25 12.10
CA PHE A 146 -11.19 10.54 11.42
C PHE A 146 -12.54 11.03 10.87
N THR A 147 -13.54 10.15 10.70
CA THR A 147 -14.93 10.54 10.45
C THR A 147 -15.47 11.50 11.54
N PHE A 148 -14.97 11.34 12.77
CA PHE A 148 -15.40 12.14 13.94
C PHE A 148 -14.37 13.22 14.30
N ILE A 149 -13.09 13.00 14.04
CA ILE A 149 -12.01 13.97 14.30
C ILE A 149 -12.11 15.17 13.34
N LEU A 150 -12.51 14.91 12.07
CA LEU A 150 -12.60 15.93 11.03
C LEU A 150 -14.01 16.55 10.95
N VAL A 151 -14.68 16.74 12.08
CA VAL A 151 -16.03 17.27 12.19
C VAL A 151 -16.01 18.58 12.96
N ASP A 152 -16.78 19.55 12.49
CA ASP A 152 -17.10 20.81 13.17
C ASP A 152 -18.21 20.54 14.20
N TRP A 153 -17.81 20.18 15.41
CA TRP A 153 -18.72 19.81 16.48
C TRP A 153 -19.61 20.97 16.94
N ASP A 154 -19.16 22.22 16.77
CA ASP A 154 -19.97 23.39 17.10
C ASP A 154 -21.18 23.48 16.16
N LYS A 155 -20.98 23.22 14.86
CA LYS A 155 -22.08 23.13 13.90
C LYS A 155 -23.01 21.93 14.17
N VAL A 156 -22.47 20.78 14.58
CA VAL A 156 -23.27 19.61 14.92
C VAL A 156 -24.17 19.92 16.11
N HIS A 157 -23.61 20.52 17.18
CA HIS A 157 -24.41 20.90 18.36
C HIS A 157 -25.43 22.00 18.07
N ALA A 158 -25.05 22.99 17.25
CA ALA A 158 -25.97 24.06 16.84
C ALA A 158 -27.19 23.54 16.03
N ALA A 159 -27.02 22.43 15.28
CA ALA A 159 -28.10 21.78 14.54
C ALA A 159 -29.12 21.06 15.48
N ASN A 160 -28.80 20.91 16.75
CA ASN A 160 -29.65 20.26 17.80
C ASN A 160 -30.26 18.92 17.32
N PRO A 161 -29.43 17.94 16.89
CA PRO A 161 -29.92 16.73 16.27
C PRO A 161 -30.71 15.85 17.26
N ALA A 162 -31.85 15.30 16.82
CA ALA A 162 -32.69 14.40 17.59
C ALA A 162 -32.51 12.94 17.09
N GLY A 163 -32.30 12.02 18.04
CA GLY A 163 -32.17 10.59 17.76
C GLY A 163 -30.89 10.22 16.95
N ALA A 164 -30.55 8.94 16.84
CA ALA A 164 -29.35 8.46 16.22
C ALA A 164 -29.21 8.90 14.75
N ILE A 165 -30.30 8.85 13.97
CA ILE A 165 -30.30 9.26 12.54
C ILE A 165 -30.04 10.76 12.42
N GLY A 166 -30.60 11.59 13.32
CA GLY A 166 -30.34 13.03 13.36
C GLY A 166 -28.88 13.34 13.62
N TRP A 167 -28.25 12.66 14.58
CA TRP A 167 -26.81 12.78 14.86
C TRP A 167 -25.95 12.38 13.69
N ILE A 168 -26.23 11.25 13.05
CA ILE A 168 -25.48 10.82 11.84
C ILE A 168 -25.58 11.89 10.75
N LYS A 169 -26.79 12.38 10.44
CA LYS A 169 -26.99 13.42 9.42
C LYS A 169 -26.24 14.71 9.76
N ALA A 170 -26.27 15.15 11.02
CA ALA A 170 -25.59 16.36 11.46
C ALA A 170 -24.05 16.23 11.33
N ILE A 171 -23.50 15.08 11.74
CA ILE A 171 -22.06 14.77 11.59
C ILE A 171 -21.65 14.78 10.12
N LEU A 172 -22.42 14.16 9.24
CA LEU A 172 -22.13 14.12 7.82
C LEU A 172 -22.26 15.50 7.14
N ALA A 173 -23.09 16.38 7.67
CA ALA A 173 -23.32 17.73 7.15
C ALA A 173 -22.32 18.78 7.67
N ALA A 174 -21.50 18.45 8.67
CA ALA A 174 -20.60 19.38 9.33
C ALA A 174 -19.11 18.99 9.24
N PRO A 175 -18.55 18.72 8.04
CA PRO A 175 -17.12 18.47 7.91
C PRO A 175 -16.31 19.73 8.24
N LEU A 176 -15.11 19.57 8.79
CA LEU A 176 -14.13 20.65 8.87
C LEU A 176 -13.74 21.09 7.46
N THR A 177 -13.48 22.39 7.29
CA THR A 177 -13.05 22.99 6.01
C THR A 177 -11.90 23.98 6.23
N GLY A 178 -11.17 24.30 5.17
CA GLY A 178 -10.09 25.29 5.18
C GLY A 178 -9.01 25.00 6.25
N ALA A 179 -8.62 26.01 7.01
CA ALA A 179 -7.58 25.90 8.05
C ALA A 179 -7.94 24.92 9.18
N ALA A 180 -9.23 24.79 9.53
CA ALA A 180 -9.67 23.83 10.53
C ALA A 180 -9.46 22.38 10.05
N LEU A 181 -9.77 22.09 8.79
CA LEU A 181 -9.50 20.78 8.19
C LEU A 181 -8.00 20.49 8.16
N GLN A 182 -7.17 21.44 7.74
CA GLN A 182 -5.72 21.30 7.75
C GLN A 182 -5.20 20.98 9.16
N SER A 183 -5.67 21.71 10.19
CA SER A 183 -5.35 21.41 11.60
C SER A 183 -5.85 20.03 12.03
N GLY A 184 -7.02 19.60 11.60
CA GLY A 184 -7.57 18.29 11.88
C GLY A 184 -6.74 17.15 11.27
N ILE A 185 -6.24 17.33 10.05
CA ILE A 185 -5.41 16.31 9.37
C ILE A 185 -4.07 16.08 10.11
N ARG A 186 -3.52 17.05 10.81
CA ARG A 186 -2.31 16.88 11.63
C ARG A 186 -2.43 15.73 12.64
N TRP A 187 -3.63 15.44 13.12
CA TRP A 187 -3.88 14.32 14.02
C TRP A 187 -3.55 12.96 13.39
N THR A 188 -3.54 12.84 12.06
CA THR A 188 -3.11 11.62 11.38
C THR A 188 -1.66 11.26 11.72
N TYR A 189 -0.78 12.25 11.76
CA TYR A 189 0.63 12.08 12.14
C TYR A 189 0.80 11.82 13.63
N ILE A 190 0.00 12.47 14.48
CA ILE A 190 0.01 12.22 15.93
C ILE A 190 -0.43 10.79 16.24
N VAL A 191 -1.55 10.33 15.64
CA VAL A 191 -2.04 8.95 15.81
C VAL A 191 -1.02 7.95 15.32
N SER A 192 -0.40 8.19 14.16
CA SER A 192 0.67 7.36 13.62
C SER A 192 1.87 7.31 14.57
N GLY A 193 2.31 8.45 15.08
CA GLY A 193 3.41 8.55 16.05
C GLY A 193 3.11 7.79 17.34
N ILE A 194 1.91 7.95 17.91
CA ILE A 194 1.49 7.24 19.13
C ILE A 194 1.44 5.73 18.88
N ALA A 195 0.87 5.28 17.75
CA ALA A 195 0.82 3.86 17.40
C ALA A 195 2.24 3.27 17.24
N SER A 196 3.14 4.02 16.60
CA SER A 196 4.53 3.62 16.41
C SER A 196 5.27 3.51 17.76
N LEU A 197 5.17 4.50 18.62
CA LEU A 197 5.74 4.47 19.97
C LEU A 197 5.14 3.35 20.83
N THR A 198 3.83 3.10 20.69
CA THR A 198 3.16 1.98 21.35
C THR A 198 3.74 0.66 20.87
N LEU A 199 3.96 0.49 19.56
CA LEU A 199 4.58 -0.71 19.00
C LEU A 199 6.03 -0.87 19.45
N ALA A 200 6.78 0.24 19.57
CA ALA A 200 8.14 0.22 20.12
C ALA A 200 8.16 -0.36 21.55
N VAL A 201 7.26 0.10 22.43
CA VAL A 201 7.12 -0.46 23.78
C VAL A 201 6.60 -1.90 23.74
N PHE A 202 5.61 -2.18 22.89
CA PHE A 202 5.02 -3.51 22.75
C PHE A 202 6.04 -4.56 22.25
N SER A 203 7.04 -4.14 21.48
CA SER A 203 8.10 -5.02 21.00
C SER A 203 8.90 -5.70 22.12
N LEU A 204 8.96 -5.09 23.31
CA LEU A 204 9.66 -5.63 24.48
C LEU A 204 9.01 -6.91 25.02
N ILE A 205 7.73 -7.13 24.74
CA ILE A 205 6.98 -8.32 25.18
C ILE A 205 6.73 -9.32 24.05
N LEU A 206 7.19 -9.02 22.82
CA LEU A 206 7.12 -9.97 21.70
C LEU A 206 8.02 -11.19 21.97
N PRO A 207 7.70 -12.35 21.37
CA PRO A 207 8.54 -13.53 21.51
C PRO A 207 9.89 -13.28 20.84
N HIS A 208 10.96 -13.76 21.49
CA HIS A 208 12.34 -13.58 21.01
C HIS A 208 12.56 -14.26 19.66
N THR A 209 13.01 -13.48 18.69
CA THR A 209 13.29 -13.92 17.32
C THR A 209 14.76 -13.59 17.01
N PRO A 210 15.68 -14.57 17.19
CA PRO A 210 17.12 -14.31 17.08
C PRO A 210 17.54 -13.97 15.65
N ALA A 211 18.67 -13.26 15.53
CA ALA A 211 19.30 -12.94 14.25
C ALA A 211 19.66 -14.21 13.45
N ASN A 212 19.36 -14.21 12.16
CA ASN A 212 19.70 -15.33 11.27
C ASN A 212 21.05 -15.07 10.56
N LYS A 213 22.10 -15.76 10.99
CA LYS A 213 23.47 -15.57 10.49
C LYS A 213 23.82 -16.38 9.23
N ALA A 214 22.88 -17.16 8.67
CA ALA A 214 23.19 -18.26 7.75
C ALA A 214 23.34 -17.91 6.26
N HIS A 215 23.09 -16.70 5.79
CA HIS A 215 23.03 -16.40 4.35
C HIS A 215 24.03 -15.32 3.91
N SER A 216 25.19 -15.67 3.31
CA SER A 216 26.11 -14.65 2.78
C SER A 216 26.66 -14.89 1.37
N ALA A 217 26.82 -16.11 0.92
CA ALA A 217 27.36 -16.41 -0.42
C ALA A 217 26.25 -16.79 -1.42
N GLU A 218 25.20 -17.47 -0.96
CA GLU A 218 24.07 -17.91 -1.79
C GLU A 218 23.19 -16.74 -2.25
N ASP A 219 23.09 -15.65 -1.47
CA ASP A 219 22.23 -14.49 -1.79
C ASP A 219 22.65 -13.77 -3.10
N LYS A 220 23.96 -13.67 -3.40
CA LYS A 220 24.43 -13.00 -4.63
C LYS A 220 24.09 -13.80 -5.87
N LEU A 221 24.20 -15.13 -5.79
CA LEU A 221 23.84 -16.04 -6.88
C LEU A 221 22.32 -16.05 -7.10
N ALA A 222 21.53 -16.03 -6.03
CA ALA A 222 20.06 -15.99 -6.08
C ALA A 222 19.53 -14.73 -6.77
N TRP A 223 20.13 -13.55 -6.51
CA TRP A 223 19.77 -12.31 -7.21
C TRP A 223 20.10 -12.36 -8.71
N LEU A 224 21.27 -12.89 -9.05
CA LEU A 224 21.66 -13.05 -10.45
C LEU A 224 20.73 -14.02 -11.18
N GLU A 225 20.31 -15.07 -10.51
CA GLU A 225 19.36 -16.03 -11.05
C GLU A 225 17.97 -15.42 -11.22
N ALA A 226 17.48 -14.67 -10.24
CA ALA A 226 16.24 -13.92 -10.35
C ALA A 226 16.28 -12.95 -11.55
N LEU A 227 17.38 -12.23 -11.76
CA LEU A 227 17.57 -11.37 -12.93
C LEU A 227 17.61 -12.16 -14.25
N ARG A 228 18.23 -13.35 -14.26
CA ARG A 228 18.23 -14.24 -15.43
C ARG A 228 16.83 -14.68 -15.84
N MET A 229 15.90 -14.82 -14.88
CA MET A 229 14.51 -15.15 -15.18
C MET A 229 13.82 -14.09 -16.05
N LEU A 230 14.26 -12.82 -16.04
CA LEU A 230 13.74 -11.78 -16.95
C LEU A 230 14.07 -12.05 -18.43
N LYS A 231 14.99 -12.97 -18.74
CA LYS A 231 15.22 -13.42 -20.11
C LYS A 231 14.05 -14.24 -20.68
N LYS A 232 13.17 -14.78 -19.82
CA LYS A 232 11.94 -15.45 -20.24
C LYS A 232 10.89 -14.37 -20.60
N PRO A 233 10.40 -14.30 -21.84
CA PRO A 233 9.56 -13.19 -22.31
C PRO A 233 8.33 -12.95 -21.45
N PHE A 234 7.65 -14.01 -20.99
CA PHE A 234 6.44 -13.89 -20.17
C PHE A 234 6.74 -13.30 -18.79
N ILE A 235 7.92 -13.56 -18.20
CA ILE A 235 8.33 -12.98 -16.92
C ILE A 235 8.66 -11.50 -17.10
N LEU A 236 9.38 -11.15 -18.17
CA LEU A 236 9.70 -9.75 -18.49
C LEU A 236 8.42 -8.94 -18.72
N VAL A 237 7.47 -9.47 -19.49
CA VAL A 237 6.17 -8.82 -19.71
C VAL A 237 5.43 -8.60 -18.37
N LEU A 238 5.35 -9.63 -17.53
CA LEU A 238 4.71 -9.52 -16.23
C LEU A 238 5.41 -8.45 -15.35
N TRP A 239 6.74 -8.43 -15.35
CA TRP A 239 7.53 -7.48 -14.56
C TRP A 239 7.31 -6.03 -15.02
N LEU A 240 7.26 -5.77 -16.34
CA LEU A 240 6.96 -4.46 -16.91
C LEU A 240 5.50 -4.04 -16.64
N VAL A 241 4.57 -4.98 -16.79
CA VAL A 241 3.16 -4.72 -16.48
C VAL A 241 2.98 -4.43 -14.99
N THR A 242 3.75 -5.09 -14.11
CA THR A 242 3.73 -4.79 -12.67
C THR A 242 4.14 -3.35 -12.38
N PHE A 243 5.15 -2.82 -13.10
CA PHE A 243 5.51 -1.40 -13.00
C PHE A 243 4.33 -0.49 -13.39
N VAL A 244 3.70 -0.77 -14.54
CA VAL A 244 2.57 0.05 -15.04
C VAL A 244 1.38 -0.02 -14.10
N ASP A 245 1.01 -1.21 -13.62
CA ASP A 245 -0.14 -1.36 -12.73
C ASP A 245 0.09 -0.73 -11.35
N THR A 246 1.34 -0.76 -10.85
CA THR A 246 1.72 -0.01 -9.65
C THR A 246 1.62 1.50 -9.87
N PHE A 247 2.10 2.01 -10.99
CA PHE A 247 1.91 3.41 -11.36
C PHE A 247 0.43 3.80 -11.37
N VAL A 248 -0.40 3.00 -11.99
CA VAL A 248 -1.86 3.18 -12.07
C VAL A 248 -2.50 3.19 -10.67
N LEU A 249 -2.12 2.23 -9.81
CA LEU A 249 -2.60 2.16 -8.44
C LEU A 249 -2.24 3.42 -7.63
N PHE A 250 -1.00 3.90 -7.74
CA PHE A 250 -0.56 5.08 -7.00
C PHE A 250 -1.08 6.40 -7.60
N CYS A 251 -1.44 6.46 -8.87
CA CYS A 251 -2.25 7.57 -9.41
C CYS A 251 -3.59 7.67 -8.68
N TYR A 252 -4.25 6.54 -8.35
CA TYR A 252 -5.44 6.57 -7.51
C TYR A 252 -5.16 7.22 -6.16
N PHE A 253 -4.13 6.78 -5.42
CA PHE A 253 -3.82 7.38 -4.12
C PHE A 253 -3.48 8.86 -4.21
N ASN A 254 -2.73 9.28 -5.24
CA ASN A 254 -2.36 10.68 -5.46
C ASN A 254 -3.57 11.60 -5.65
N TRP A 255 -4.65 11.13 -6.30
CA TRP A 255 -5.72 12.02 -6.75
C TRP A 255 -7.08 11.74 -6.13
N ALA A 256 -7.30 10.54 -5.55
CA ALA A 256 -8.62 10.16 -5.05
C ALA A 256 -9.10 11.11 -3.94
N GLY A 257 -8.24 11.51 -3.00
CA GLY A 257 -8.64 12.40 -1.91
C GLY A 257 -9.14 13.75 -2.40
N THR A 258 -8.41 14.40 -3.32
CA THR A 258 -8.80 15.69 -3.91
C THR A 258 -10.01 15.55 -4.81
N PHE A 259 -10.11 14.49 -5.58
CA PHE A 259 -11.25 14.20 -6.44
C PHE A 259 -12.53 13.98 -5.63
N LEU A 260 -12.49 13.13 -4.60
CA LEU A 260 -13.64 12.86 -3.75
C LEU A 260 -14.16 14.13 -3.06
N ALA A 261 -13.25 15.03 -2.64
CA ALA A 261 -13.57 16.31 -2.03
C ALA A 261 -13.99 17.39 -3.05
N SER A 262 -13.84 17.15 -4.37
CA SER A 262 -14.17 18.14 -5.39
C SER A 262 -15.66 18.48 -5.41
N LYS A 263 -16.00 19.63 -6.00
CA LYS A 263 -17.40 20.07 -6.16
C LYS A 263 -18.22 19.11 -7.03
N GLU A 264 -17.58 18.36 -7.91
CA GLU A 264 -18.24 17.41 -8.81
C GLU A 264 -18.75 16.17 -8.08
N VAL A 265 -17.97 15.65 -7.12
CA VAL A 265 -18.30 14.44 -6.36
C VAL A 265 -18.99 14.77 -5.02
N GLY A 266 -18.48 15.80 -4.33
CA GLY A 266 -19.10 16.35 -3.13
C GLY A 266 -19.00 15.46 -1.87
N ILE A 267 -18.00 14.59 -1.77
CA ILE A 267 -17.76 13.79 -0.54
C ILE A 267 -17.19 14.72 0.54
N PRO A 268 -17.82 14.78 1.71
CA PRO A 268 -17.30 15.53 2.86
C PRO A 268 -15.90 15.07 3.26
N GLY A 269 -15.02 16.00 3.67
CA GLY A 269 -13.63 15.73 4.00
C GLY A 269 -13.43 14.66 5.08
N ASN A 270 -14.34 14.58 6.05
CA ASN A 270 -14.35 13.57 7.12
C ASN A 270 -14.72 12.15 6.64
N LEU A 271 -15.25 12.01 5.41
CA LEU A 271 -15.61 10.70 4.82
C LEU A 271 -14.58 10.18 3.81
N ILE A 272 -13.57 10.97 3.45
CA ILE A 272 -12.56 10.56 2.45
C ILE A 272 -11.88 9.25 2.87
N MET A 273 -11.36 9.19 4.11
CA MET A 273 -10.68 7.98 4.61
C MET A 273 -11.60 6.76 4.69
N PRO A 274 -12.81 6.83 5.27
CA PRO A 274 -13.77 5.72 5.23
C PRO A 274 -14.12 5.26 3.82
N VAL A 275 -14.36 6.19 2.87
CA VAL A 275 -14.66 5.84 1.47
C VAL A 275 -13.48 5.13 0.81
N MET A 276 -12.27 5.62 0.99
CA MET A 276 -11.08 4.95 0.47
C MET A 276 -10.86 3.58 1.12
N SER A 277 -11.21 3.38 2.40
CA SER A 277 -11.05 2.10 3.10
C SER A 277 -11.99 0.99 2.62
N ILE A 278 -13.05 1.31 1.87
CA ILE A 278 -13.95 0.31 1.24
C ILE A 278 -13.13 -0.66 0.38
N GLY A 279 -12.11 -0.16 -0.30
CA GLY A 279 -11.22 -0.97 -1.12
C GLY A 279 -10.46 -2.03 -0.32
N GLN A 280 -9.94 -1.67 0.85
CA GLN A 280 -9.19 -2.59 1.71
C GLN A 280 -10.12 -3.64 2.35
N ILE A 281 -11.35 -3.26 2.69
CA ILE A 281 -12.37 -4.21 3.17
C ILE A 281 -12.71 -5.21 2.05
N ALA A 282 -12.91 -4.72 0.83
CA ALA A 282 -13.18 -5.57 -0.34
C ALA A 282 -12.00 -6.50 -0.67
N GLU A 283 -10.77 -6.07 -0.41
CA GLU A 283 -9.55 -6.88 -0.57
C GLU A 283 -9.61 -8.17 0.25
N ILE A 284 -10.06 -8.09 1.52
CA ILE A 284 -10.19 -9.28 2.38
C ILE A 284 -11.10 -10.33 1.71
N LEU A 285 -12.25 -9.88 1.20
CA LEU A 285 -13.20 -10.76 0.53
C LEU A 285 -12.64 -11.35 -0.77
N THR A 286 -11.96 -10.50 -1.56
CA THR A 286 -11.39 -10.93 -2.85
C THR A 286 -10.22 -11.90 -2.66
N MET A 287 -9.41 -11.71 -1.62
CA MET A 287 -8.34 -12.65 -1.25
C MET A 287 -8.87 -14.05 -0.94
N THR A 288 -10.06 -14.17 -0.33
CA THR A 288 -10.63 -15.48 -0.02
C THR A 288 -10.99 -16.29 -1.26
N ILE A 289 -11.32 -15.62 -2.37
CA ILE A 289 -11.71 -16.27 -3.64
C ILE A 289 -10.55 -16.37 -4.64
N LEU A 290 -9.40 -15.74 -4.39
CA LEU A 290 -8.26 -15.70 -5.32
C LEU A 290 -7.81 -17.10 -5.75
N GLY A 291 -7.61 -18.02 -4.81
CA GLY A 291 -7.17 -19.39 -5.13
C GLY A 291 -8.15 -20.15 -6.00
N MET A 292 -9.45 -19.92 -5.81
CA MET A 292 -10.52 -20.51 -6.64
C MET A 292 -10.53 -19.89 -8.06
N THR A 293 -10.31 -18.58 -8.13
CA THR A 293 -10.24 -17.83 -9.39
C THR A 293 -9.03 -18.27 -10.21
N LEU A 294 -7.86 -18.40 -9.59
CA LEU A 294 -6.65 -18.90 -10.26
C LEU A 294 -6.83 -20.31 -10.81
N LYS A 295 -7.50 -21.21 -10.07
CA LYS A 295 -7.78 -22.57 -10.55
C LYS A 295 -8.74 -22.60 -11.74
N LYS A 296 -9.73 -21.70 -11.79
CA LYS A 296 -10.76 -21.69 -12.85
C LYS A 296 -10.33 -20.92 -14.10
N LEU A 297 -9.68 -19.78 -13.94
CA LEU A 297 -9.35 -18.84 -15.02
C LEU A 297 -7.87 -18.87 -15.41
N GLY A 298 -7.00 -19.46 -14.57
CA GLY A 298 -5.56 -19.43 -14.76
C GLY A 298 -4.95 -18.05 -14.47
N TRP A 299 -3.63 -17.97 -14.53
CA TRP A 299 -2.84 -16.78 -14.21
C TRP A 299 -3.21 -15.57 -15.05
N ARG A 300 -3.19 -15.74 -16.39
CA ARG A 300 -3.39 -14.66 -17.35
C ARG A 300 -4.73 -13.95 -17.17
N MET A 301 -5.82 -14.70 -17.18
CA MET A 301 -7.15 -14.11 -17.07
C MET A 301 -7.42 -13.49 -15.69
N THR A 302 -6.93 -14.13 -14.62
CA THR A 302 -7.06 -13.57 -13.27
C THR A 302 -6.37 -12.22 -13.16
N MET A 303 -5.11 -12.10 -13.64
CA MET A 303 -4.36 -10.85 -13.62
C MET A 303 -4.97 -9.77 -14.52
N ILE A 304 -5.47 -10.13 -15.70
CA ILE A 304 -6.18 -9.20 -16.58
C ILE A 304 -7.42 -8.64 -15.90
N LEU A 305 -8.23 -9.47 -15.23
CA LEU A 305 -9.40 -9.01 -14.48
C LEU A 305 -9.02 -8.04 -13.35
N GLY A 306 -7.88 -8.29 -12.68
CA GLY A 306 -7.34 -7.36 -11.70
C GLY A 306 -7.09 -5.98 -12.31
N ILE A 307 -6.36 -5.92 -13.43
CA ILE A 307 -6.02 -4.65 -14.10
C ILE A 307 -7.29 -3.96 -14.67
N LEU A 308 -8.22 -4.73 -15.24
CA LEU A 308 -9.49 -4.18 -15.76
C LEU A 308 -10.34 -3.51 -14.67
N GLY A 309 -10.20 -3.92 -13.40
CA GLY A 309 -10.80 -3.22 -12.28
C GLY A 309 -10.35 -1.75 -12.20
N HIS A 310 -9.08 -1.45 -12.49
CA HIS A 310 -8.59 -0.07 -12.59
C HIS A 310 -9.21 0.68 -13.77
N VAL A 311 -9.31 0.03 -14.93
CA VAL A 311 -9.92 0.63 -16.14
C VAL A 311 -11.36 1.07 -15.84
N VAL A 312 -12.17 0.17 -15.27
CA VAL A 312 -13.57 0.46 -14.92
C VAL A 312 -13.66 1.58 -13.88
N ARG A 313 -12.85 1.53 -12.83
CA ARG A 313 -12.84 2.56 -11.78
C ARG A 313 -12.52 3.94 -12.34
N PHE A 314 -11.45 4.07 -13.12
CA PHE A 314 -11.06 5.34 -13.70
C PHE A 314 -12.02 5.82 -14.80
N ALA A 315 -12.65 4.91 -15.55
CA ALA A 315 -13.72 5.28 -16.46
C ALA A 315 -14.93 5.88 -15.72
N VAL A 316 -15.33 5.29 -14.59
CA VAL A 316 -16.39 5.85 -13.73
C VAL A 316 -15.99 7.23 -13.20
N PHE A 317 -14.77 7.40 -12.72
CA PHE A 317 -14.27 8.68 -12.22
C PHE A 317 -14.21 9.76 -13.32
N ALA A 318 -13.81 9.38 -14.54
CA ALA A 318 -13.68 10.30 -15.65
C ALA A 318 -15.01 10.72 -16.26
N PHE A 319 -15.98 9.81 -16.36
CA PHE A 319 -17.20 10.03 -17.13
C PHE A 319 -18.46 10.23 -16.30
N LEU A 320 -18.46 9.80 -15.02
CA LEU A 320 -19.62 9.84 -14.14
C LEU A 320 -19.32 10.48 -12.76
N PRO A 321 -18.58 11.61 -12.69
CA PRO A 321 -18.13 12.17 -11.42
C PRO A 321 -19.32 12.60 -10.52
N GLN A 322 -20.44 12.97 -11.10
CA GLN A 322 -21.65 13.40 -10.36
C GLN A 322 -22.45 12.24 -9.76
N ALA A 323 -22.15 11.00 -10.14
CA ALA A 323 -22.81 9.82 -9.60
C ALA A 323 -22.13 9.38 -8.26
N THR A 324 -22.24 10.22 -7.22
CA THR A 324 -21.54 10.05 -5.93
C THR A 324 -21.69 8.64 -5.38
N GLY A 325 -22.89 8.04 -5.42
CA GLY A 325 -23.11 6.66 -4.96
C GLY A 325 -22.30 5.63 -5.75
N LEU A 326 -22.16 5.80 -7.07
CA LEU A 326 -21.36 4.93 -7.92
C LEU A 326 -19.86 5.15 -7.69
N ILE A 327 -19.45 6.42 -7.49
CA ILE A 327 -18.07 6.76 -7.11
C ILE A 327 -17.66 6.05 -5.82
N VAL A 328 -18.52 6.02 -4.82
CA VAL A 328 -18.28 5.29 -3.56
C VAL A 328 -18.23 3.78 -3.82
N ALA A 329 -19.21 3.24 -4.53
CA ALA A 329 -19.33 1.81 -4.78
C ALA A 329 -18.15 1.24 -5.59
N VAL A 330 -17.66 1.98 -6.58
CA VAL A 330 -16.58 1.51 -7.47
C VAL A 330 -15.24 1.36 -6.74
N ASN A 331 -15.07 1.92 -5.54
CA ASN A 331 -13.89 1.67 -4.71
C ASN A 331 -13.76 0.22 -4.28
N ILE A 332 -14.83 -0.58 -4.29
CA ILE A 332 -14.78 -2.04 -4.09
C ILE A 332 -13.82 -2.72 -5.09
N LEU A 333 -13.71 -2.19 -6.30
CA LEU A 333 -12.81 -2.72 -7.33
C LEU A 333 -11.33 -2.67 -6.93
N HIS A 334 -10.95 -1.82 -5.97
CA HIS A 334 -9.58 -1.80 -5.44
C HIS A 334 -9.17 -3.16 -4.86
N GLY A 335 -10.07 -3.83 -4.15
CA GLY A 335 -9.82 -5.18 -3.64
C GLY A 335 -9.57 -6.20 -4.76
N ILE A 336 -10.33 -6.11 -5.85
CA ILE A 336 -10.15 -6.96 -7.04
C ILE A 336 -8.79 -6.67 -7.69
N CYS A 337 -8.45 -5.40 -7.89
CA CYS A 337 -7.17 -4.97 -8.46
C CYS A 337 -5.99 -5.53 -7.65
N TYR A 338 -6.03 -5.37 -6.33
CA TYR A 338 -4.95 -5.80 -5.46
C TYR A 338 -4.82 -7.33 -5.42
N ALA A 339 -5.91 -8.04 -5.15
CA ALA A 339 -5.89 -9.49 -4.99
C ALA A 339 -5.58 -10.22 -6.31
N PHE A 340 -6.26 -9.85 -7.39
CA PHE A 340 -6.15 -10.59 -8.66
C PHE A 340 -4.91 -10.21 -9.47
N PHE A 341 -4.28 -9.07 -9.17
CA PHE A 341 -3.00 -8.73 -9.79
C PHE A 341 -1.84 -8.87 -8.81
N PHE A 342 -1.69 -8.01 -7.80
CA PHE A 342 -0.50 -7.98 -6.95
C PHE A 342 -0.30 -9.26 -6.12
N ALA A 343 -1.36 -9.75 -5.46
CA ALA A 343 -1.24 -11.00 -4.70
C ALA A 343 -1.02 -12.20 -5.64
N ALA A 344 -1.65 -12.21 -6.81
CA ALA A 344 -1.39 -13.24 -7.82
C ALA A 344 0.05 -13.21 -8.33
N VAL A 345 0.66 -12.03 -8.50
CA VAL A 345 2.09 -11.89 -8.86
C VAL A 345 2.99 -12.54 -7.81
N TYR A 346 2.76 -12.31 -6.51
CA TYR A 346 3.57 -12.93 -5.45
C TYR A 346 3.47 -14.46 -5.48
N ILE A 347 2.26 -15.00 -5.65
CA ILE A 347 2.04 -16.45 -5.75
C ILE A 347 2.69 -17.00 -7.02
N PHE A 348 2.59 -16.28 -8.13
CA PHE A 348 3.21 -16.65 -9.40
C PHE A 348 4.74 -16.75 -9.26
N VAL A 349 5.37 -15.76 -8.64
CA VAL A 349 6.83 -15.77 -8.39
C VAL A 349 7.22 -16.95 -7.52
N ASP A 350 6.47 -17.23 -6.44
CA ASP A 350 6.74 -18.38 -5.58
C ASP A 350 6.61 -19.73 -6.32
N GLU A 351 5.72 -19.80 -7.29
CA GLU A 351 5.49 -21.02 -8.07
C GLU A 351 6.47 -21.20 -9.23
N TYR A 352 6.89 -20.10 -9.90
CA TYR A 352 7.67 -20.15 -11.15
C TYR A 352 9.17 -19.95 -10.98
N PHE A 353 9.62 -19.34 -9.89
CA PHE A 353 11.04 -19.16 -9.64
C PHE A 353 11.66 -20.39 -8.97
N PRO A 354 12.94 -20.71 -9.26
CA PRO A 354 13.69 -21.75 -8.55
C PRO A 354 13.62 -21.53 -7.04
N LYS A 355 13.62 -22.61 -6.25
CA LYS A 355 13.40 -22.54 -4.80
C LYS A 355 14.38 -21.62 -4.07
N ASP A 356 15.63 -21.64 -4.48
CA ASP A 356 16.74 -20.80 -3.99
C ASP A 356 16.65 -19.34 -4.43
N ALA A 357 15.96 -19.04 -5.55
CA ALA A 357 15.79 -17.71 -6.10
C ALA A 357 14.42 -17.07 -5.82
N ARG A 358 13.49 -17.73 -5.13
CA ARG A 358 12.12 -17.22 -4.87
C ARG A 358 12.09 -15.91 -4.11
N SER A 359 12.85 -15.82 -3.02
CA SER A 359 12.95 -14.61 -2.21
C SER A 359 13.51 -13.44 -3.02
N SER A 360 14.57 -13.69 -3.80
CA SER A 360 15.16 -12.68 -4.70
C SER A 360 14.22 -12.31 -5.84
N GLY A 361 13.43 -13.28 -6.34
CA GLY A 361 12.37 -13.05 -7.32
C GLY A 361 11.28 -12.14 -6.78
N GLN A 362 10.80 -12.37 -5.57
CA GLN A 362 9.84 -11.47 -4.91
C GLN A 362 10.44 -10.08 -4.68
N GLY A 363 11.71 -10.00 -4.28
CA GLY A 363 12.44 -8.74 -4.19
C GLY A 363 12.49 -7.99 -5.53
N LEU A 364 12.77 -8.69 -6.63
CA LEU A 364 12.80 -8.13 -7.98
C LEU A 364 11.44 -7.54 -8.39
N PHE A 365 10.33 -8.20 -8.07
CA PHE A 365 8.99 -7.65 -8.30
C PHE A 365 8.66 -6.52 -7.34
N ASN A 366 9.11 -6.58 -6.07
CA ASN A 366 8.93 -5.49 -5.11
C ASN A 366 9.65 -4.21 -5.52
N VAL A 367 10.76 -4.29 -6.28
CA VAL A 367 11.37 -3.09 -6.89
C VAL A 367 10.34 -2.33 -7.75
N MET A 368 9.45 -3.03 -8.44
CA MET A 368 8.36 -2.42 -9.22
C MET A 368 7.18 -2.01 -8.34
N ILE A 369 6.73 -2.90 -7.43
CA ILE A 369 5.51 -2.74 -6.63
C ILE A 369 5.66 -1.66 -5.55
N LEU A 370 6.78 -1.61 -4.86
CA LEU A 370 7.02 -0.69 -3.74
C LEU A 370 8.00 0.42 -4.08
N GLY A 371 8.72 0.31 -5.21
CA GLY A 371 9.77 1.22 -5.61
C GLY A 371 9.43 2.01 -6.88
N LEU A 372 9.89 1.54 -8.04
CA LEU A 372 9.90 2.32 -9.28
C LEU A 372 8.52 2.76 -9.76
N GLY A 373 7.50 1.88 -9.67
CA GLY A 373 6.13 2.26 -10.06
C GLY A 373 5.55 3.35 -9.16
N VAL A 374 5.85 3.29 -7.87
CA VAL A 374 5.44 4.31 -6.88
C VAL A 374 6.18 5.62 -7.12
N ILE A 375 7.51 5.57 -7.36
CA ILE A 375 8.32 6.76 -7.69
C ILE A 375 7.76 7.45 -8.93
N ALA A 376 7.46 6.69 -9.97
CA ALA A 376 6.89 7.25 -11.19
C ALA A 376 5.56 7.97 -10.92
N ALA A 377 4.63 7.35 -10.19
CA ALA A 377 3.34 7.95 -9.86
C ALA A 377 3.48 9.18 -8.95
N ASN A 378 4.30 9.11 -7.92
CA ASN A 378 4.50 10.21 -6.97
C ASN A 378 5.28 11.38 -7.58
N SER A 379 6.13 11.13 -8.59
CA SER A 379 6.85 12.20 -9.30
C SER A 379 5.95 12.87 -10.33
N VAL A 380 5.17 12.10 -11.07
CA VAL A 380 4.32 12.62 -12.15
C VAL A 380 2.97 13.10 -11.62
N GLY A 381 2.42 12.46 -10.59
CA GLY A 381 1.08 12.72 -10.07
C GLY A 381 0.83 14.17 -9.65
N PRO A 382 1.63 14.75 -8.74
CA PRO A 382 1.47 16.17 -8.34
C PRO A 382 1.67 17.14 -9.50
N LEU A 383 2.62 16.84 -10.41
CA LEU A 383 2.89 17.69 -11.60
C LEU A 383 1.71 17.71 -12.55
N LEU A 384 1.14 16.54 -12.86
CA LEU A 384 -0.04 16.45 -13.72
C LEU A 384 -1.22 17.18 -13.09
N LEU A 385 -1.52 16.90 -11.82
CA LEU A 385 -2.65 17.53 -11.13
C LEU A 385 -2.53 19.06 -11.11
N GLN A 386 -1.38 19.59 -10.68
CA GLN A 386 -1.25 21.03 -10.42
C GLN A 386 -0.90 21.84 -11.68
N ASN A 387 -0.02 21.34 -12.53
CA ASN A 387 0.55 22.12 -13.63
C ASN A 387 -0.08 21.84 -14.99
N VAL A 388 -0.72 20.68 -15.17
CA VAL A 388 -1.29 20.28 -16.46
C VAL A 388 -2.81 20.33 -16.44
N PHE A 389 -3.44 19.72 -15.42
CA PHE A 389 -4.88 19.53 -15.37
C PHE A 389 -5.61 20.51 -14.46
N THR A 390 -4.92 21.45 -13.78
CA THR A 390 -5.56 22.49 -12.98
C THR A 390 -5.29 23.87 -13.62
N THR A 391 -6.36 24.54 -14.04
CA THR A 391 -6.31 25.90 -14.60
C THR A 391 -7.27 26.80 -13.83
N ASN A 392 -6.80 27.94 -13.33
CA ASN A 392 -7.61 28.89 -12.54
C ASN A 392 -8.32 28.24 -11.34
N GLY A 393 -7.67 27.26 -10.69
CA GLY A 393 -8.22 26.54 -9.52
C GLY A 393 -9.29 25.50 -9.86
N VAL A 394 -9.52 25.21 -11.14
CA VAL A 394 -10.44 24.14 -11.60
C VAL A 394 -9.60 23.01 -12.20
N THR A 395 -9.83 21.80 -11.71
CA THR A 395 -9.12 20.60 -12.17
C THR A 395 -9.97 19.84 -13.18
N ASP A 396 -9.39 19.54 -14.36
CA ASP A 396 -9.97 18.59 -15.32
C ASP A 396 -9.69 17.14 -14.86
N TYR A 397 -10.54 16.62 -13.99
CA TYR A 397 -10.46 15.24 -13.51
C TYR A 397 -10.70 14.22 -14.60
N ARG A 398 -11.49 14.55 -15.63
CA ARG A 398 -11.73 13.65 -16.76
C ARG A 398 -10.43 13.35 -17.50
N GLY A 399 -9.73 14.39 -17.95
CA GLY A 399 -8.44 14.24 -18.63
C GLY A 399 -7.41 13.54 -17.75
N LEU A 400 -7.36 13.92 -16.47
CA LEU A 400 -6.43 13.36 -15.49
C LEU A 400 -6.61 11.84 -15.33
N PHE A 401 -7.84 11.34 -15.13
CA PHE A 401 -8.10 9.90 -14.92
C PHE A 401 -8.04 9.06 -16.21
N LEU A 402 -8.12 9.66 -17.38
CA LEU A 402 -7.92 8.94 -18.65
C LEU A 402 -6.46 8.47 -18.81
N ILE A 403 -5.47 9.12 -18.17
CA ILE A 403 -4.07 8.70 -18.23
C ILE A 403 -3.88 7.32 -17.59
N PRO A 404 -4.16 7.11 -16.27
CA PRO A 404 -4.00 5.80 -15.65
C PRO A 404 -5.01 4.78 -16.19
N GLY A 405 -6.22 5.20 -16.58
CA GLY A 405 -7.19 4.32 -17.24
C GLY A 405 -6.68 3.75 -18.55
N GLY A 406 -6.07 4.59 -19.39
CA GLY A 406 -5.43 4.19 -20.64
C GLY A 406 -4.20 3.30 -20.42
N ALA A 407 -3.35 3.66 -19.45
CA ALA A 407 -2.18 2.86 -19.08
C ALA A 407 -2.59 1.44 -18.58
N ALA A 408 -3.63 1.36 -17.74
CA ALA A 408 -4.18 0.08 -17.28
C ALA A 408 -4.73 -0.76 -18.45
N LEU A 409 -5.45 -0.14 -19.39
CA LEU A 409 -5.98 -0.84 -20.56
C LEU A 409 -4.83 -1.39 -21.43
N LEU A 410 -3.79 -0.60 -21.68
CA LEU A 410 -2.61 -1.05 -22.43
C LEU A 410 -1.89 -2.19 -21.70
N ALA A 411 -1.77 -2.13 -20.38
CA ALA A 411 -1.18 -3.20 -19.55
C ALA A 411 -2.01 -4.49 -19.65
N ALA A 412 -3.34 -4.42 -19.59
CA ALA A 412 -4.24 -5.56 -19.77
C ALA A 412 -4.09 -6.19 -21.16
N ILE A 413 -4.00 -5.36 -22.22
CA ILE A 413 -3.75 -5.81 -23.60
C ILE A 413 -2.38 -6.48 -23.70
N ALA A 414 -1.33 -5.90 -23.10
CA ALA A 414 0.01 -6.49 -23.09
C ALA A 414 0.02 -7.87 -22.43
N LEU A 415 -0.67 -8.06 -21.30
CA LEU A 415 -0.82 -9.39 -20.69
C LEU A 415 -1.58 -10.35 -21.60
N ALA A 416 -2.66 -9.89 -22.23
CA ALA A 416 -3.46 -10.73 -23.12
C ALA A 416 -2.65 -11.26 -24.32
N LEU A 417 -1.78 -10.40 -24.88
CA LEU A 417 -1.04 -10.71 -26.09
C LEU A 417 0.32 -11.41 -25.81
N PHE A 418 0.98 -11.14 -24.70
CA PHE A 418 2.37 -11.52 -24.50
C PHE A 418 2.62 -12.37 -23.24
N PHE A 419 1.67 -12.47 -22.32
CA PHE A 419 1.83 -13.27 -21.11
C PHE A 419 1.27 -14.68 -21.31
N HIS A 420 2.15 -15.60 -21.68
CA HIS A 420 1.85 -17.01 -21.90
C HIS A 420 2.77 -17.88 -21.04
N PRO A 421 2.47 -18.03 -19.72
CA PRO A 421 3.28 -18.90 -18.88
C PRO A 421 3.04 -20.37 -19.28
N PRO A 422 4.08 -21.23 -19.22
CA PRO A 422 3.95 -22.66 -19.53
C PRO A 422 2.92 -23.33 -18.61
N ALA A 423 2.24 -24.34 -19.14
CA ALA A 423 1.29 -25.13 -18.36
C ALA A 423 2.00 -25.91 -17.23
N ALA A 424 1.28 -26.19 -16.13
CA ALA A 424 1.86 -26.88 -14.96
C ALA A 424 2.47 -28.26 -15.28
N GLY A 425 2.07 -28.92 -16.38
CA GLY A 425 2.61 -30.20 -16.84
C GLY A 425 3.96 -30.07 -17.56
N GLU A 426 4.16 -29.01 -18.35
CA GLU A 426 5.38 -28.78 -19.12
C GLU A 426 6.60 -28.45 -18.25
N ARG A 427 6.38 -27.90 -17.06
CA ARG A 427 7.43 -27.59 -16.08
C ARG A 427 8.13 -28.84 -15.53
N LYS A 428 7.40 -29.92 -15.31
CA LYS A 428 8.01 -31.17 -14.81
C LYS A 428 8.95 -31.79 -15.84
N GLU A 429 8.71 -31.59 -17.13
CA GLU A 429 9.59 -32.05 -18.18
C GLU A 429 10.83 -31.18 -18.32
N GLU A 430 10.73 -29.84 -18.20
CA GLU A 430 11.90 -28.95 -18.19
C GLU A 430 12.82 -29.15 -16.94
N GLU A 431 12.25 -29.40 -15.75
CA GLU A 431 13.03 -29.74 -14.54
C GLU A 431 13.71 -31.12 -14.68
N VAL A 432 13.10 -32.08 -15.37
CA VAL A 432 13.67 -33.43 -15.59
C VAL A 432 14.71 -33.40 -16.72
N LEU A 433 14.57 -32.52 -17.71
CA LEU A 433 15.49 -32.39 -18.87
C LEU A 433 16.65 -31.41 -18.65
N SER A 434 16.61 -30.58 -17.58
CA SER A 434 17.75 -29.78 -17.18
C SER A 434 18.68 -30.63 -16.32
N PRO A 435 19.82 -31.14 -16.82
CA PRO A 435 20.75 -31.87 -15.96
C PRO A 435 21.21 -30.91 -14.87
N ALA A 436 20.98 -31.32 -13.62
CA ALA A 436 21.67 -30.73 -12.48
C ALA A 436 23.15 -30.59 -12.86
N ALA A 437 23.65 -29.37 -12.86
CA ALA A 437 25.08 -29.13 -12.99
C ALA A 437 25.76 -29.82 -11.80
N THR A 438 26.12 -31.08 -12.00
CA THR A 438 27.13 -31.74 -11.21
C THR A 438 28.44 -31.00 -11.52
N HIS A 439 28.84 -30.15 -10.60
CA HIS A 439 30.21 -29.98 -10.07
C HIS A 439 30.27 -28.72 -9.20
#